data_6e244e80179fa01cfa846fff4865b022
#
_entry.id   6e244e80179fa01cfa846fff4865b022
#
_cell.length_a   1.000
_cell.length_b   1.000
_cell.length_c   1.000
_cell.angle_alpha   90.00
_cell.angle_beta   90.00
_cell.angle_gamma   90.00
#
_symmetry.space_group_name_H-M   'P 1'
#
loop_
_entity.id
_entity.type
_entity.pdbx_description
1 polymer ?
#
loop_
_entity_poly.entity_id
_entity_poly.type
_entity_poly.pdbx_seq_one_letter_code
_entity_poly.pdbx_strand_id
1 'polypeptide(L)'
;MAVNSIQSRLFNFVLRKRSLIPCSRRLMKIGGFFKPGSGRYARAIFPVILIILITAGCAQFQHKMPEALPFMDRSQTKTEDGVRVTVAVPSAEESEQIFGFPLARHNMQPVWLEIENNSDRAFFLHNLALDPDIYSSGEVAWKFQSSLYSKNSQKKIYKLFRNNEIEWYFKPGTTTAGFVYTHLKMGTKAVLVRLFTEGWVKEFAFFVEVPGLKADHHQFNPHTFYSEEDFIDLDDDGLRQALENLPCCMTNKDGTGKSDPLNIVVTGPNEEIFAAFITRNWDESEIVYRASLGKTIASSLFGRRYRYSPMSPLYFYDRPQDVGLQKARQTVDERNHLRLWLSPMRYQGMPVYVGQISRDIGVKLSSKSPTLTTHEIDPDVDEARDYLLLDLLESQKVAKIGFVGGVGSATPDNPRYNLTDSPYWTDGLRVVFVISEETTALDEVEIFDWKRLYQKYE
;
A
#
# COMPACT_ATOMS: atom_id res chain seq x y z
N MET A 1 -1.14 15.50 -27.77
CA MET A 1 -2.18 14.85 -28.62
C MET A 1 -2.72 13.54 -28.01
N ALA A 2 -1.99 12.83 -27.16
CA ALA A 2 -2.45 11.59 -26.54
C ALA A 2 -3.56 11.76 -25.48
N VAL A 3 -3.53 12.82 -24.68
CA VAL A 3 -4.50 13.08 -23.60
C VAL A 3 -5.95 13.20 -24.10
N ASN A 4 -6.16 13.85 -25.24
CA ASN A 4 -7.51 14.00 -25.80
C ASN A 4 -8.12 12.67 -26.31
N SER A 5 -7.29 11.69 -26.65
CA SER A 5 -7.73 10.36 -27.09
C SER A 5 -8.27 9.51 -25.94
N ILE A 6 -7.66 9.60 -24.76
CA ILE A 6 -8.05 8.84 -23.57
C ILE A 6 -9.37 9.38 -23.00
N GLN A 7 -9.51 10.69 -22.90
CA GLN A 7 -10.75 11.33 -22.44
C GLN A 7 -11.94 11.01 -23.36
N SER A 8 -11.73 10.97 -24.70
CA SER A 8 -12.78 10.63 -25.65
C SER A 8 -13.21 9.15 -25.54
N ARG A 9 -12.31 8.24 -25.16
CA ARG A 9 -12.63 6.81 -25.01
C ARG A 9 -13.44 6.52 -23.76
N LEU A 10 -13.11 7.16 -22.63
CA LEU A 10 -13.93 7.12 -21.41
C LEU A 10 -15.35 7.66 -21.66
N PHE A 11 -15.45 8.75 -22.41
CA PHE A 11 -16.72 9.38 -22.76
C PHE A 11 -17.60 8.48 -23.64
N ASN A 12 -17.02 7.80 -24.62
CA ASN A 12 -17.72 6.88 -25.50
C ASN A 12 -18.13 5.55 -24.85
N PHE A 13 -17.36 5.08 -23.86
CA PHE A 13 -17.69 3.88 -23.10
C PHE A 13 -18.97 4.07 -22.26
N VAL A 14 -19.14 5.26 -21.65
CA VAL A 14 -20.27 5.59 -20.78
C VAL A 14 -21.56 5.95 -21.56
N LEU A 15 -21.44 6.47 -22.80
CA LEU A 15 -22.59 7.01 -23.52
C LEU A 15 -23.42 5.98 -24.32
N ARG A 16 -23.00 4.73 -24.43
CA ARG A 16 -23.64 3.74 -25.34
C ARG A 16 -24.98 3.17 -24.94
N LYS A 17 -25.63 3.59 -23.82
CA LYS A 17 -27.01 3.16 -23.52
C LYS A 17 -27.86 4.25 -22.85
N ARG A 18 -28.57 5.03 -23.67
CA ARG A 18 -29.75 5.79 -23.22
C ARG A 18 -31.04 5.09 -23.71
N SER A 19 -31.89 4.71 -22.79
CA SER A 19 -33.34 4.57 -23.06
C SER A 19 -34.15 4.95 -21.82
N LEU A 20 -35.03 5.91 -22.00
CA LEU A 20 -35.99 6.45 -21.02
C LEU A 20 -37.24 5.56 -20.97
N ILE A 21 -37.74 5.20 -19.80
CA ILE A 21 -39.09 4.65 -19.58
C ILE A 21 -39.72 5.30 -18.34
N PRO A 22 -41.00 5.72 -18.38
CA PRO A 22 -41.64 6.48 -17.32
C PRO A 22 -42.22 5.61 -16.18
N CYS A 23 -42.31 6.24 -15.01
CA CYS A 23 -42.77 5.66 -13.74
C CYS A 23 -44.31 5.67 -13.68
N SER A 24 -44.95 4.52 -13.46
CA SER A 24 -46.38 4.43 -13.12
C SER A 24 -46.59 4.24 -11.61
N ARG A 25 -47.53 5.02 -11.05
CA ARG A 25 -47.97 5.02 -9.65
C ARG A 25 -48.65 3.71 -9.30
N ARG A 26 -48.25 3.06 -8.22
CA ARG A 26 -49.12 2.14 -7.45
C ARG A 26 -49.21 2.62 -6.01
N LEU A 27 -50.40 3.11 -5.67
CA LEU A 27 -50.85 3.35 -4.29
C LEU A 27 -51.22 1.99 -3.65
N MET A 28 -50.55 1.61 -2.59
CA MET A 28 -50.96 0.52 -1.72
C MET A 28 -51.97 1.05 -0.69
N LYS A 29 -53.18 0.47 -0.67
CA LYS A 29 -54.15 0.64 0.40
C LYS A 29 -53.67 -0.08 1.67
N ILE A 30 -53.32 0.68 2.69
CA ILE A 30 -53.19 0.18 4.06
C ILE A 30 -54.42 0.70 4.82
N GLY A 31 -55.44 -0.14 4.89
CA GLY A 31 -56.61 0.10 5.73
C GLY A 31 -56.72 -1.05 6.74
N GLY A 32 -56.82 -0.67 8.01
CA GLY A 32 -57.26 -1.59 9.04
C GLY A 32 -56.29 -1.75 10.23
N PHE A 33 -56.81 -1.41 11.39
CA PHE A 33 -56.35 -1.61 12.76
C PHE A 33 -55.52 -0.48 13.40
N PHE A 34 -56.28 0.52 13.90
CA PHE A 34 -55.91 1.16 15.17
C PHE A 34 -57.18 1.77 15.81
N LYS A 35 -57.56 1.31 17.02
CA LYS A 35 -58.56 1.97 17.87
C LYS A 35 -57.96 3.21 18.55
N PRO A 36 -58.63 4.35 18.62
CA PRO A 36 -58.06 5.56 19.23
C PRO A 36 -58.16 5.53 20.75
N GLY A 37 -56.97 5.48 21.40
CA GLY A 37 -56.85 5.81 22.82
C GLY A 37 -56.70 7.33 23.01
N SER A 38 -57.43 7.86 23.97
CA SER A 38 -57.57 9.29 24.29
C SER A 38 -56.30 9.87 24.94
N GLY A 39 -55.54 10.64 24.17
CA GLY A 39 -54.45 11.45 24.71
C GLY A 39 -54.11 12.62 23.76
N ARG A 40 -54.09 13.85 24.28
CA ARG A 40 -53.81 15.07 23.50
C ARG A 40 -52.47 15.04 22.74
N TYR A 41 -51.50 14.27 23.20
CA TYR A 41 -50.19 14.10 22.56
C TYR A 41 -50.24 13.18 21.33
N ALA A 42 -51.12 12.18 21.27
CA ALA A 42 -51.25 11.30 20.11
C ALA A 42 -51.78 12.04 18.87
N ARG A 43 -52.53 13.12 19.02
CA ARG A 43 -53.07 13.94 17.91
C ARG A 43 -52.02 14.85 17.28
N ALA A 44 -50.94 15.21 18.01
CA ALA A 44 -49.85 16.03 17.48
C ALA A 44 -48.73 15.19 16.87
N ILE A 45 -48.49 13.97 17.36
CA ILE A 45 -47.42 13.08 16.88
C ILE A 45 -47.83 12.39 15.56
N PHE A 46 -49.11 12.07 15.38
CA PHE A 46 -49.59 11.38 14.18
C PHE A 46 -49.34 12.16 12.87
N PRO A 47 -49.64 13.49 12.77
CA PRO A 47 -49.34 14.26 11.58
C PRO A 47 -47.81 14.42 11.34
N VAL A 48 -46.99 14.46 12.39
CA VAL A 48 -45.54 14.56 12.27
C VAL A 48 -44.96 13.24 11.73
N ILE A 49 -45.42 12.10 12.24
CA ILE A 49 -45.03 10.77 11.71
C ILE A 49 -45.56 10.58 10.28
N LEU A 50 -46.78 11.06 9.99
CA LEU A 50 -47.32 10.99 8.63
C LEU A 50 -46.59 11.90 7.65
N ILE A 51 -46.13 13.08 8.08
CA ILE A 51 -45.29 13.99 7.29
C ILE A 51 -43.90 13.35 7.06
N ILE A 52 -43.30 12.72 8.07
CA ILE A 52 -42.03 11.99 7.93
C ILE A 52 -42.18 10.77 6.99
N LEU A 53 -43.30 10.07 7.05
CA LEU A 53 -43.61 8.95 6.15
C LEU A 53 -43.93 9.39 4.70
N ILE A 54 -44.50 10.59 4.52
CA ILE A 54 -44.77 11.15 3.18
C ILE A 54 -43.55 11.75 2.55
N THR A 55 -42.59 12.27 3.35
CA THR A 55 -41.30 12.77 2.87
C THR A 55 -40.28 11.66 2.69
N ALA A 56 -40.52 10.46 3.20
CA ALA A 56 -39.77 9.24 2.86
C ALA A 56 -40.11 8.75 1.44
N GLY A 57 -40.17 9.68 0.48
CA GLY A 57 -40.18 9.34 -0.93
C GLY A 57 -38.99 8.47 -1.22
N CYS A 58 -39.18 7.31 -1.88
CA CYS A 58 -38.11 6.42 -2.29
C CYS A 58 -36.98 7.23 -2.88
N ALA A 59 -35.85 7.32 -2.19
CA ALA A 59 -34.71 8.06 -2.66
C ALA A 59 -34.30 7.50 -4.05
N GLN A 60 -34.29 8.37 -5.04
CA GLN A 60 -33.88 7.99 -6.38
C GLN A 60 -32.40 8.29 -6.51
N PHE A 61 -31.64 7.27 -6.80
CA PHE A 61 -30.22 7.44 -7.16
C PHE A 61 -30.12 8.07 -8.54
N GLN A 62 -29.52 9.25 -8.59
CA GLN A 62 -29.16 9.96 -9.83
C GLN A 62 -27.71 10.39 -9.67
N HIS A 63 -26.86 9.92 -10.54
CA HIS A 63 -25.46 10.30 -10.59
C HIS A 63 -25.08 10.60 -12.04
N LYS A 64 -24.32 11.66 -12.25
CA LYS A 64 -23.70 12.04 -13.53
C LYS A 64 -22.19 12.05 -13.31
N MET A 65 -21.48 11.22 -14.08
CA MET A 65 -20.02 11.23 -14.05
C MET A 65 -19.50 12.62 -14.47
N PRO A 66 -18.45 13.15 -13.81
CA PRO A 66 -17.85 14.43 -14.20
C PRO A 66 -17.29 14.37 -15.62
N GLU A 67 -17.31 15.54 -16.30
CA GLU A 67 -16.78 15.65 -17.67
C GLU A 67 -15.25 15.65 -17.70
N ALA A 68 -14.61 16.18 -16.65
CA ALA A 68 -13.17 16.15 -16.46
C ALA A 68 -12.80 15.10 -15.40
N LEU A 69 -11.73 14.37 -15.62
CA LEU A 69 -11.20 13.33 -14.73
C LEU A 69 -9.74 13.64 -14.39
N PRO A 70 -9.49 14.56 -13.44
CA PRO A 70 -8.14 15.06 -13.14
C PRO A 70 -7.14 13.96 -12.75
N PHE A 71 -7.61 12.84 -12.19
CA PHE A 71 -6.75 11.72 -11.83
C PHE A 71 -6.02 11.11 -13.05
N MET A 72 -6.54 11.30 -14.27
CA MET A 72 -5.90 10.83 -15.50
C MET A 72 -4.61 11.59 -15.82
N ASP A 73 -4.45 12.82 -15.32
CA ASP A 73 -3.20 13.60 -15.49
C ASP A 73 -2.01 12.95 -14.75
N ARG A 74 -2.31 12.04 -13.78
CA ARG A 74 -1.33 11.26 -13.03
C ARG A 74 -1.20 9.82 -13.56
N SER A 75 -1.75 9.53 -14.75
CA SER A 75 -1.65 8.21 -15.33
C SER A 75 -0.20 7.87 -15.70
N GLN A 76 0.17 6.63 -15.48
CA GLN A 76 1.45 6.05 -15.89
C GLN A 76 1.21 4.99 -16.96
N THR A 77 2.12 4.87 -17.91
CA THR A 77 1.99 3.92 -19.03
C THR A 77 3.31 3.19 -19.22
N LYS A 78 3.25 1.87 -19.32
CA LYS A 78 4.35 0.99 -19.74
C LYS A 78 3.93 0.19 -20.97
N THR A 79 4.90 -0.11 -21.83
CA THR A 79 4.66 -0.89 -23.06
C THR A 79 5.76 -1.92 -23.22
N GLU A 80 5.39 -3.19 -23.24
CA GLU A 80 6.31 -4.31 -23.42
C GLU A 80 5.61 -5.43 -24.21
N ASP A 81 6.34 -6.16 -25.03
CA ASP A 81 5.89 -7.33 -25.80
C ASP A 81 4.58 -7.12 -26.59
N GLY A 82 4.38 -5.90 -27.12
CA GLY A 82 3.16 -5.55 -27.83
C GLY A 82 1.95 -5.28 -26.93
N VAL A 83 2.13 -5.26 -25.61
CA VAL A 83 1.10 -4.93 -24.62
C VAL A 83 1.38 -3.55 -24.04
N ARG A 84 0.39 -2.66 -24.07
CA ARG A 84 0.45 -1.35 -23.43
C ARG A 84 -0.54 -1.31 -22.26
N VAL A 85 -0.01 -1.02 -21.08
CA VAL A 85 -0.78 -0.89 -19.87
C VAL A 85 -0.72 0.54 -19.38
N THR A 86 -1.87 1.16 -19.13
CA THR A 86 -1.99 2.48 -18.50
C THR A 86 -2.75 2.34 -17.18
N VAL A 87 -2.19 2.95 -16.14
CA VAL A 87 -2.73 2.91 -14.77
C VAL A 87 -2.96 4.33 -14.27
N ALA A 88 -4.08 4.56 -13.59
CA ALA A 88 -4.32 5.79 -12.84
C ALA A 88 -5.13 5.48 -11.58
N VAL A 89 -4.85 6.20 -10.49
CA VAL A 89 -5.53 6.01 -9.20
C VAL A 89 -6.20 7.32 -8.79
N PRO A 90 -7.54 7.36 -8.71
CA PRO A 90 -8.24 8.54 -8.21
C PRO A 90 -8.02 8.72 -6.71
N SER A 91 -7.96 9.97 -6.25
CA SER A 91 -8.03 10.31 -4.83
C SER A 91 -9.40 9.96 -4.23
N ALA A 92 -9.54 10.12 -2.91
CA ALA A 92 -10.81 9.87 -2.22
C ALA A 92 -11.93 10.77 -2.76
N GLU A 93 -11.64 12.07 -2.97
CA GLU A 93 -12.60 13.04 -3.51
C GLU A 93 -12.94 12.76 -4.98
N GLU A 94 -11.94 12.46 -5.79
CA GLU A 94 -12.15 12.12 -7.21
C GLU A 94 -12.97 10.82 -7.35
N SER A 95 -12.72 9.82 -6.50
CA SER A 95 -13.53 8.59 -6.44
C SER A 95 -14.98 8.87 -6.10
N GLU A 96 -15.25 9.77 -5.13
CA GLU A 96 -16.61 10.17 -4.77
C GLU A 96 -17.29 10.94 -5.92
N GLN A 97 -16.55 11.78 -6.64
CA GLN A 97 -17.06 12.48 -7.82
C GLN A 97 -17.41 11.50 -8.97
N ILE A 98 -16.56 10.48 -9.19
CA ILE A 98 -16.76 9.48 -10.26
C ILE A 98 -17.97 8.60 -9.99
N PHE A 99 -18.13 8.11 -8.77
CA PHE A 99 -19.15 7.10 -8.44
C PHE A 99 -20.38 7.68 -7.70
N GLY A 100 -20.27 8.90 -7.15
CA GLY A 100 -21.31 9.49 -6.32
C GLY A 100 -21.40 8.89 -4.92
N PHE A 101 -20.37 8.16 -4.48
CA PHE A 101 -20.29 7.49 -3.18
C PHE A 101 -18.90 7.62 -2.57
N PRO A 102 -18.78 7.79 -1.24
CA PRO A 102 -17.51 7.94 -0.54
C PRO A 102 -16.83 6.58 -0.33
N LEU A 103 -16.26 5.99 -1.38
CA LEU A 103 -15.64 4.67 -1.37
C LEU A 103 -14.54 4.57 -0.29
N ALA A 104 -13.73 5.61 -0.15
CA ALA A 104 -12.63 5.66 0.81
C ALA A 104 -13.08 5.50 2.27
N ARG A 105 -14.29 5.97 2.63
CA ARG A 105 -14.86 5.77 3.98
C ARG A 105 -15.13 4.31 4.30
N HIS A 106 -15.22 3.48 3.27
CA HIS A 106 -15.42 2.03 3.39
C HIS A 106 -14.14 1.25 3.08
N ASN A 107 -12.97 1.91 3.13
CA ASN A 107 -11.67 1.32 2.83
C ASN A 107 -11.54 0.80 1.39
N MET A 108 -12.27 1.40 0.44
CA MET A 108 -12.26 1.01 -0.96
C MET A 108 -11.62 2.08 -1.82
N GLN A 109 -10.82 1.66 -2.79
CA GLN A 109 -10.13 2.53 -3.75
C GLN A 109 -10.23 1.93 -5.15
N PRO A 110 -10.83 2.63 -6.12
CA PRO A 110 -10.82 2.19 -7.50
C PRO A 110 -9.43 2.45 -8.11
N VAL A 111 -8.94 1.50 -8.89
CA VAL A 111 -7.74 1.63 -9.72
C VAL A 111 -8.20 1.55 -11.17
N TRP A 112 -7.92 2.58 -11.95
CA TRP A 112 -8.18 2.59 -13.38
C TRP A 112 -7.09 1.86 -14.13
N LEU A 113 -7.50 0.97 -15.01
CA LEU A 113 -6.63 0.26 -15.93
C LEU A 113 -7.13 0.46 -17.36
N GLU A 114 -6.21 0.70 -18.30
CA GLU A 114 -6.44 0.54 -19.73
C GLU A 114 -5.36 -0.40 -20.26
N ILE A 115 -5.78 -1.48 -20.88
CA ILE A 115 -4.90 -2.49 -21.45
C ILE A 115 -5.18 -2.58 -22.96
N GLU A 116 -4.14 -2.29 -23.75
CA GLU A 116 -4.14 -2.41 -25.19
C GLU A 116 -3.27 -3.60 -25.58
N ASN A 117 -3.92 -4.60 -26.17
CA ASN A 117 -3.27 -5.83 -26.62
C ASN A 117 -2.96 -5.76 -28.11
N ASN A 118 -1.74 -5.36 -28.47
CA ASN A 118 -1.24 -5.38 -29.84
C ASN A 118 -0.38 -6.63 -30.14
N SER A 119 -0.38 -7.62 -29.21
CA SER A 119 0.27 -8.91 -29.43
C SER A 119 -0.61 -9.86 -30.24
N ASP A 120 -0.06 -10.99 -30.61
CA ASP A 120 -0.73 -12.07 -31.35
C ASP A 120 -1.50 -13.06 -30.46
N ARG A 121 -1.42 -12.92 -29.12
CA ARG A 121 -2.02 -13.83 -28.16
C ARG A 121 -3.10 -13.19 -27.31
N ALA A 122 -4.08 -13.97 -26.90
CA ALA A 122 -5.04 -13.56 -25.87
C ALA A 122 -4.50 -13.88 -24.48
N PHE A 123 -4.84 -13.07 -23.48
CA PHE A 123 -4.39 -13.27 -22.09
C PHE A 123 -5.42 -12.82 -21.09
N PHE A 124 -5.19 -13.21 -19.85
CA PHE A 124 -6.01 -12.87 -18.68
C PHE A 124 -5.28 -11.90 -17.74
N LEU A 125 -6.05 -11.04 -17.09
CA LEU A 125 -5.58 -10.24 -15.97
C LEU A 125 -5.65 -11.08 -14.66
N HIS A 126 -4.51 -11.22 -14.00
CA HIS A 126 -4.46 -11.78 -12.65
C HIS A 126 -4.68 -10.65 -11.64
N ASN A 127 -5.94 -10.27 -11.42
CA ASN A 127 -6.32 -9.09 -10.63
C ASN A 127 -5.93 -9.19 -9.15
N LEU A 128 -5.71 -10.39 -8.58
CA LEU A 128 -5.19 -10.57 -7.23
C LEU A 128 -3.74 -10.09 -7.06
N ALA A 129 -3.02 -9.85 -8.17
CA ALA A 129 -1.71 -9.20 -8.11
C ALA A 129 -1.81 -7.70 -7.75
N LEU A 130 -2.93 -7.04 -8.09
CA LEU A 130 -3.16 -5.65 -7.70
C LEU A 130 -3.48 -5.52 -6.20
N ASP A 131 -4.27 -6.45 -5.69
CA ASP A 131 -4.66 -6.53 -4.28
C ASP A 131 -5.16 -7.97 -4.02
N PRO A 132 -4.58 -8.70 -3.05
CA PRO A 132 -4.97 -10.08 -2.79
C PRO A 132 -6.42 -10.23 -2.29
N ASP A 133 -7.06 -9.15 -1.89
CA ASP A 133 -8.43 -9.12 -1.36
C ASP A 133 -9.25 -8.00 -2.06
N ILE A 134 -9.37 -8.10 -3.38
CA ILE A 134 -10.15 -7.14 -4.20
C ILE A 134 -11.64 -7.24 -3.88
N TYR A 135 -12.33 -6.12 -4.05
CA TYR A 135 -13.79 -6.07 -3.98
C TYR A 135 -14.40 -6.35 -5.35
N SER A 136 -15.39 -7.23 -5.43
CA SER A 136 -16.23 -7.34 -6.62
C SER A 136 -17.14 -6.12 -6.78
N SER A 137 -17.54 -5.81 -7.99
CA SER A 137 -18.51 -4.72 -8.24
C SER A 137 -19.82 -4.91 -7.48
N GLY A 138 -20.22 -6.16 -7.21
CA GLY A 138 -21.38 -6.50 -6.40
C GLY A 138 -21.21 -6.14 -4.93
N GLU A 139 -20.05 -6.41 -4.34
CA GLU A 139 -19.73 -6.04 -2.95
C GLU A 139 -19.69 -4.53 -2.78
N VAL A 140 -19.04 -3.81 -3.71
CA VAL A 140 -19.01 -2.35 -3.68
C VAL A 140 -20.43 -1.80 -3.76
N ALA A 141 -21.23 -2.27 -4.70
CA ALA A 141 -22.62 -1.84 -4.84
C ALA A 141 -23.44 -2.12 -3.57
N TRP A 142 -23.26 -3.28 -2.95
CA TRP A 142 -23.96 -3.67 -1.73
C TRP A 142 -23.68 -2.71 -0.56
N LYS A 143 -22.44 -2.24 -0.41
CA LYS A 143 -22.07 -1.28 0.66
C LYS A 143 -22.85 0.03 0.58
N PHE A 144 -23.26 0.43 -0.63
CA PHE A 144 -23.98 1.69 -0.87
C PHE A 144 -25.48 1.51 -1.15
N GLN A 145 -25.96 0.28 -1.20
CA GLN A 145 -27.39 -0.01 -1.30
C GLN A 145 -28.05 0.15 0.07
N SER A 146 -28.94 1.13 0.20
CA SER A 146 -29.80 1.30 1.37
C SER A 146 -31.16 0.66 1.13
N SER A 147 -31.79 0.12 2.19
CA SER A 147 -33.18 -0.32 2.15
C SER A 147 -34.18 0.82 1.84
N LEU A 148 -33.74 2.09 1.99
CA LEU A 148 -34.48 3.28 1.63
C LEU A 148 -34.50 3.54 0.12
N TYR A 149 -33.60 2.94 -0.65
CA TYR A 149 -33.60 3.05 -2.10
C TYR A 149 -34.67 2.12 -2.72
N SER A 150 -35.30 2.60 -3.79
CA SER A 150 -36.14 1.74 -4.61
C SER A 150 -35.36 0.59 -5.23
N LYS A 151 -35.99 -0.56 -5.51
CA LYS A 151 -35.35 -1.67 -6.22
C LYS A 151 -34.72 -1.24 -7.55
N ASN A 152 -35.30 -0.26 -8.22
CA ASN A 152 -34.77 0.31 -9.45
C ASN A 152 -33.46 1.11 -9.18
N SER A 153 -33.40 1.87 -8.09
CA SER A 153 -32.17 2.59 -7.69
C SER A 153 -31.08 1.62 -7.28
N GLN A 154 -31.40 0.57 -6.53
CA GLN A 154 -30.42 -0.49 -6.17
C GLN A 154 -29.84 -1.15 -7.42
N LYS A 155 -30.70 -1.45 -8.41
CA LYS A 155 -30.22 -2.00 -9.70
C LYS A 155 -29.38 -1.01 -10.49
N LYS A 156 -29.64 0.29 -10.41
CA LYS A 156 -28.80 1.32 -11.04
C LYS A 156 -27.43 1.42 -10.37
N ILE A 157 -27.37 1.36 -9.03
CA ILE A 157 -26.11 1.36 -8.27
C ILE A 157 -25.27 0.15 -8.66
N TYR A 158 -25.86 -1.05 -8.68
CA TYR A 158 -25.13 -2.25 -9.13
C TYR A 158 -24.60 -2.09 -10.55
N LYS A 159 -25.40 -1.60 -11.47
CA LYS A 159 -24.99 -1.38 -12.86
C LYS A 159 -23.89 -0.33 -12.99
N LEU A 160 -23.90 0.70 -12.13
CA LEU A 160 -22.85 1.71 -12.11
C LEU A 160 -21.48 1.07 -11.89
N PHE A 161 -21.33 0.25 -10.85
CA PHE A 161 -20.05 -0.40 -10.55
C PHE A 161 -19.72 -1.49 -11.57
N ARG A 162 -20.69 -2.34 -11.94
CA ARG A 162 -20.46 -3.44 -12.90
C ARG A 162 -20.08 -2.98 -14.29
N ASN A 163 -20.67 -1.89 -14.77
CA ASN A 163 -20.39 -1.39 -16.13
C ASN A 163 -19.04 -0.64 -16.22
N ASN A 164 -18.49 -0.24 -15.07
CA ASN A 164 -17.19 0.42 -14.99
C ASN A 164 -16.07 -0.53 -14.52
N GLU A 165 -16.37 -1.78 -14.20
CA GLU A 165 -15.38 -2.80 -13.85
C GLU A 165 -14.66 -3.24 -15.14
N ILE A 166 -13.34 -3.42 -15.06
CA ILE A 166 -12.55 -3.90 -16.19
C ILE A 166 -12.88 -5.37 -16.47
N GLU A 167 -12.90 -5.72 -17.73
CA GLU A 167 -12.92 -7.13 -18.14
C GLU A 167 -11.52 -7.72 -17.98
N TRP A 168 -11.43 -8.99 -17.65
CA TRP A 168 -10.18 -9.69 -17.34
C TRP A 168 -9.66 -10.61 -18.45
N TYR A 169 -10.28 -10.55 -19.64
CA TYR A 169 -9.85 -11.32 -20.81
C TYR A 169 -9.63 -10.38 -22.00
N PHE A 170 -8.44 -10.38 -22.56
CA PHE A 170 -7.98 -9.44 -23.57
C PHE A 170 -7.62 -10.18 -24.86
N LYS A 171 -8.40 -9.93 -25.91
CA LYS A 171 -8.14 -10.50 -27.23
C LYS A 171 -7.08 -9.69 -27.98
N PRO A 172 -6.33 -10.32 -28.92
CA PRO A 172 -5.47 -9.60 -29.85
C PRO A 172 -6.20 -8.43 -30.54
N GLY A 173 -5.51 -7.30 -30.70
CA GLY A 173 -6.04 -6.10 -31.36
C GLY A 173 -7.14 -5.37 -30.61
N THR A 174 -7.34 -5.65 -29.31
CA THR A 174 -8.37 -4.97 -28.50
C THR A 174 -7.78 -4.02 -27.47
N THR A 175 -8.50 -2.95 -27.17
CA THR A 175 -8.26 -2.08 -26.03
C THR A 175 -9.44 -2.19 -25.08
N THR A 176 -9.16 -2.48 -23.82
CA THR A 176 -10.17 -2.60 -22.77
C THR A 176 -9.76 -1.71 -21.59
N ALA A 177 -10.74 -0.97 -21.03
CA ALA A 177 -10.50 -0.09 -19.91
C ALA A 177 -11.61 -0.20 -18.87
N GLY A 178 -11.27 0.03 -17.60
CA GLY A 178 -12.21 0.00 -16.49
C GLY A 178 -11.51 0.07 -15.14
N PHE A 179 -12.26 -0.13 -14.08
CA PHE A 179 -11.76 -0.10 -12.71
C PHE A 179 -11.64 -1.50 -12.12
N VAL A 180 -10.60 -1.67 -11.29
CA VAL A 180 -10.53 -2.71 -10.27
C VAL A 180 -10.75 -2.06 -8.91
N TYR A 181 -11.59 -2.64 -8.07
CA TYR A 181 -11.89 -2.08 -6.74
C TYR A 181 -11.00 -2.76 -5.70
N THR A 182 -10.09 -2.00 -5.15
CA THR A 182 -9.03 -2.47 -4.24
C THR A 182 -9.19 -1.85 -2.85
N HIS A 183 -8.39 -2.29 -1.88
CA HIS A 183 -8.28 -1.62 -0.59
C HIS A 183 -7.63 -0.24 -0.72
N LEU A 184 -8.11 0.67 0.13
CA LEU A 184 -7.57 2.02 0.22
C LEU A 184 -6.10 1.97 0.67
N LYS A 185 -5.23 2.53 -0.14
CA LYS A 185 -3.86 2.89 0.20
C LYS A 185 -3.70 4.39 0.02
N MET A 186 -3.03 5.05 0.96
CA MET A 186 -2.65 6.46 0.86
C MET A 186 -1.14 6.55 0.66
N GLY A 187 -0.68 7.64 0.07
CA GLY A 187 0.72 7.78 -0.31
C GLY A 187 0.99 7.16 -1.66
N THR A 188 1.95 6.27 -1.77
CA THR A 188 2.21 5.54 -3.00
C THR A 188 1.39 4.27 -3.07
N LYS A 189 0.58 4.13 -4.09
CA LYS A 189 -0.10 2.89 -4.44
C LYS A 189 0.74 2.12 -5.44
N ALA A 190 1.31 0.99 -5.04
CA ALA A 190 1.83 0.04 -6.01
C ALA A 190 0.65 -0.67 -6.69
N VAL A 191 0.69 -0.67 -8.00
CA VAL A 191 -0.28 -1.34 -8.85
C VAL A 191 0.47 -2.35 -9.71
N LEU A 192 0.36 -3.62 -9.36
CA LEU A 192 0.99 -4.71 -10.05
C LEU A 192 0.00 -5.32 -11.03
N VAL A 193 0.18 -5.06 -12.32
CA VAL A 193 -0.65 -5.61 -13.39
C VAL A 193 0.04 -6.85 -13.93
N ARG A 194 -0.45 -8.02 -13.54
CA ARG A 194 0.07 -9.30 -14.02
C ARG A 194 -0.88 -9.88 -15.06
N LEU A 195 -0.36 -10.12 -16.26
CA LEU A 195 -1.07 -10.72 -17.37
C LEU A 195 -0.51 -12.11 -17.62
N PHE A 196 -1.37 -13.08 -17.94
CA PHE A 196 -0.92 -14.43 -18.16
C PHE A 196 -1.72 -15.17 -19.24
N THR A 197 -1.06 -16.11 -19.90
CA THR A 197 -1.65 -17.14 -20.73
C THR A 197 -0.75 -18.37 -20.69
N GLU A 198 -1.10 -19.42 -21.41
CA GLU A 198 -0.28 -20.64 -21.46
C GLU A 198 1.17 -20.35 -21.88
N GLY A 199 2.12 -20.74 -21.06
CA GLY A 199 3.57 -20.53 -21.32
C GLY A 199 4.04 -19.07 -21.33
N TRP A 200 3.22 -18.11 -20.79
CA TRP A 200 3.61 -16.71 -20.77
C TRP A 200 2.99 -15.97 -19.58
N VAL A 201 3.82 -15.23 -18.88
CA VAL A 201 3.42 -14.29 -17.81
C VAL A 201 4.16 -12.98 -18.05
N LYS A 202 3.46 -11.86 -17.91
CA LYS A 202 4.07 -10.52 -17.95
C LYS A 202 3.54 -9.67 -16.81
N GLU A 203 4.46 -8.95 -16.18
CA GLU A 203 4.17 -8.11 -15.05
C GLU A 203 4.58 -6.67 -15.32
N PHE A 204 3.69 -5.74 -14.98
CA PHE A 204 3.92 -4.30 -15.06
C PHE A 204 3.73 -3.71 -13.68
N ALA A 205 4.80 -3.24 -13.06
CA ALA A 205 4.74 -2.55 -11.78
C ALA A 205 4.62 -1.04 -11.99
N PHE A 206 3.67 -0.42 -11.29
CA PHE A 206 3.45 1.02 -11.30
C PHE A 206 3.42 1.53 -9.87
N PHE A 207 4.00 2.70 -9.64
CA PHE A 207 3.94 3.40 -8.36
C PHE A 207 3.22 4.72 -8.59
N VAL A 208 1.94 4.74 -8.21
CA VAL A 208 1.08 5.89 -8.42
C VAL A 208 0.94 6.65 -7.11
N GLU A 209 1.39 7.91 -7.11
CA GLU A 209 1.19 8.79 -5.98
C GLU A 209 -0.28 9.15 -5.83
N VAL A 210 -0.85 8.84 -4.67
CA VAL A 210 -2.24 9.14 -4.32
C VAL A 210 -2.27 10.27 -3.31
N PRO A 211 -2.91 11.42 -3.63
CA PRO A 211 -2.96 12.55 -2.71
C PRO A 211 -3.55 12.18 -1.34
N GLY A 212 -2.98 12.72 -0.26
CA GLY A 212 -3.54 12.57 1.10
C GLY A 212 -2.58 12.06 2.17
N LEU A 213 -1.42 11.52 1.81
CA LEU A 213 -0.35 11.13 2.72
C LEU A 213 0.96 11.81 2.33
N LYS A 214 1.74 12.24 3.33
CA LYS A 214 3.13 12.67 3.14
C LYS A 214 4.04 11.62 3.76
N ALA A 215 4.59 10.74 2.95
CA ALA A 215 5.53 9.72 3.38
C ALA A 215 6.98 10.23 3.39
N ASP A 216 7.85 9.58 4.15
CA ASP A 216 9.26 9.97 4.30
C ASP A 216 9.96 10.05 2.93
N HIS A 217 9.78 9.05 2.08
CA HIS A 217 10.45 8.97 0.78
C HIS A 217 9.98 10.04 -0.25
N HIS A 218 8.79 10.67 -0.07
CA HIS A 218 8.35 11.78 -0.93
C HIS A 218 9.23 13.02 -0.82
N GLN A 219 10.06 13.13 0.23
CA GLN A 219 11.06 14.19 0.40
C GLN A 219 12.45 13.74 -0.02
N PHE A 220 12.62 12.46 -0.35
CA PHE A 220 13.89 11.89 -0.69
C PHE A 220 14.25 12.18 -2.15
N ASN A 221 15.34 12.90 -2.36
CA ASN A 221 15.95 13.07 -3.68
C ASN A 221 17.40 12.57 -3.63
N PRO A 222 17.71 11.42 -4.23
CA PRO A 222 19.06 10.83 -4.21
C PRO A 222 20.16 11.80 -4.64
N HIS A 223 19.89 12.64 -5.64
CA HIS A 223 20.86 13.59 -6.19
C HIS A 223 21.19 14.77 -5.27
N THR A 224 20.45 14.91 -4.13
CA THR A 224 20.78 15.92 -3.10
C THR A 224 21.91 15.43 -2.17
N PHE A 225 22.15 14.15 -2.08
CA PHE A 225 23.10 13.56 -1.13
C PHE A 225 24.39 13.10 -1.76
N TYR A 226 24.33 12.62 -3.00
CA TYR A 226 25.46 12.06 -3.71
C TYR A 226 25.48 12.55 -5.16
N SER A 227 26.67 12.97 -5.65
CA SER A 227 26.97 13.14 -7.07
C SER A 227 27.32 11.78 -7.67
N GLU A 228 27.34 11.67 -9.00
CA GLU A 228 27.75 10.42 -9.66
C GLU A 228 29.18 9.99 -9.28
N GLU A 229 30.06 10.96 -8.97
CA GLU A 229 31.44 10.72 -8.58
C GLU A 229 31.60 10.15 -7.17
N ASP A 230 30.58 10.31 -6.32
CA ASP A 230 30.58 9.81 -4.93
C ASP A 230 30.27 8.31 -4.87
N PHE A 231 29.69 7.74 -5.92
CA PHE A 231 29.33 6.34 -5.93
C PHE A 231 30.52 5.44 -6.24
N ILE A 232 30.62 4.35 -5.50
CA ILE A 232 31.63 3.30 -5.66
C ILE A 232 30.92 2.04 -6.14
N ASP A 233 31.23 1.58 -7.36
CA ASP A 233 30.75 0.31 -7.89
C ASP A 233 31.57 -0.85 -7.31
N LEU A 234 30.86 -1.85 -6.79
CA LEU A 234 31.44 -2.98 -6.07
C LEU A 234 31.02 -4.30 -6.73
N ASP A 235 31.96 -5.24 -6.74
CA ASP A 235 31.71 -6.66 -6.98
C ASP A 235 31.30 -7.38 -5.67
N ASP A 236 31.12 -8.70 -5.71
CA ASP A 236 30.72 -9.51 -4.58
C ASP A 236 31.65 -9.36 -3.37
N ASP A 237 32.98 -9.41 -3.59
CA ASP A 237 33.98 -9.29 -2.52
C ASP A 237 34.09 -7.86 -2.00
N GLY A 238 34.05 -6.87 -2.89
CA GLY A 238 34.05 -5.46 -2.54
C GLY A 238 32.82 -5.07 -1.72
N LEU A 239 31.64 -5.54 -2.11
CA LEU A 239 30.41 -5.33 -1.36
C LEU A 239 30.51 -5.95 0.04
N ARG A 240 30.97 -7.21 0.14
CA ARG A 240 31.17 -7.86 1.42
C ARG A 240 32.07 -7.05 2.35
N GLN A 241 33.26 -6.67 1.88
CA GLN A 241 34.24 -5.91 2.65
C GLN A 241 33.69 -4.54 3.09
N ALA A 242 33.00 -3.82 2.19
CA ALA A 242 32.39 -2.55 2.50
C ALA A 242 31.32 -2.69 3.59
N LEU A 243 30.47 -3.71 3.51
CA LEU A 243 29.41 -3.96 4.49
C LEU A 243 29.96 -4.41 5.86
N GLU A 244 31.03 -5.20 5.89
CA GLU A 244 31.72 -5.60 7.13
C GLU A 244 32.32 -4.41 7.90
N ASN A 245 32.74 -3.37 7.17
CA ASN A 245 33.34 -2.17 7.72
C ASN A 245 32.32 -1.07 8.10
N LEU A 246 31.04 -1.24 7.77
CA LEU A 246 30.01 -0.28 8.17
C LEU A 246 29.83 -0.24 9.71
N PRO A 247 29.47 0.93 10.27
CA PRO A 247 29.04 1.01 11.66
C PRO A 247 27.94 0.00 11.99
N CYS A 248 27.93 -0.50 13.23
CA CYS A 248 26.93 -1.50 13.64
C CYS A 248 25.50 -0.98 13.58
N CYS A 249 25.33 0.29 13.90
CA CYS A 249 24.07 0.75 14.47
C CYS A 249 23.76 2.17 13.99
N MET A 250 22.47 2.48 13.98
CA MET A 250 21.99 3.86 13.86
C MET A 250 22.32 4.67 15.11
N THR A 251 22.17 5.98 15.01
CA THR A 251 22.44 6.91 16.12
C THR A 251 21.26 7.85 16.38
N ASN A 252 21.32 8.59 17.47
CA ASN A 252 20.56 9.82 17.64
C ASN A 252 21.13 10.92 16.74
N LYS A 253 20.44 12.09 16.69
CA LYS A 253 20.82 13.23 15.84
C LYS A 253 22.26 13.72 16.08
N ASP A 254 22.74 13.62 17.32
CA ASP A 254 24.06 14.16 17.71
C ASP A 254 25.17 13.11 17.56
N GLY A 255 24.84 11.88 17.12
CA GLY A 255 25.81 10.79 17.00
C GLY A 255 26.35 10.21 18.33
N THR A 256 25.85 10.70 19.47
CA THR A 256 26.38 10.36 20.82
C THR A 256 25.83 9.05 21.37
N GLY A 257 24.65 8.64 20.91
CA GLY A 257 24.00 7.41 21.34
C GLY A 257 23.80 6.43 20.19
N LYS A 258 23.99 5.12 20.45
CA LYS A 258 23.70 4.06 19.50
C LYS A 258 22.28 3.55 19.66
N SER A 259 21.59 3.31 18.54
CA SER A 259 20.27 2.70 18.49
C SER A 259 20.35 1.24 18.01
N ASP A 260 19.25 0.76 17.43
CA ASP A 260 19.13 -0.60 16.91
C ASP A 260 20.15 -0.87 15.79
N PRO A 261 20.51 -2.15 15.56
CA PRO A 261 21.52 -2.50 14.59
C PRO A 261 21.06 -2.29 13.14
N LEU A 262 22.00 -1.94 12.26
CA LEU A 262 21.83 -1.98 10.80
C LEU A 262 21.93 -3.44 10.35
N ASN A 263 20.81 -4.15 10.29
CA ASN A 263 20.76 -5.60 10.09
C ASN A 263 20.26 -6.04 8.71
N ILE A 264 19.99 -5.09 7.81
CA ILE A 264 19.55 -5.38 6.44
C ILE A 264 20.31 -4.55 5.40
N VAL A 265 20.43 -5.09 4.21
CA VAL A 265 20.94 -4.42 3.00
C VAL A 265 20.07 -4.82 1.83
N VAL A 266 19.67 -3.87 0.99
CA VAL A 266 18.88 -4.12 -0.21
C VAL A 266 19.53 -3.44 -1.39
N THR A 267 19.72 -4.14 -2.51
CA THR A 267 20.24 -3.60 -3.77
C THR A 267 19.37 -4.05 -4.93
N GLY A 268 19.30 -3.23 -5.96
CA GLY A 268 18.51 -3.48 -7.16
C GLY A 268 17.89 -2.18 -7.73
N PRO A 269 17.09 -2.26 -8.78
CA PRO A 269 16.38 -1.11 -9.31
C PRO A 269 15.41 -0.54 -8.26
N ASN A 270 15.38 0.79 -8.10
CA ASN A 270 14.58 1.46 -7.07
C ASN A 270 13.10 1.04 -7.11
N GLU A 271 12.51 1.04 -8.31
CA GLU A 271 11.10 0.67 -8.48
C GLU A 271 10.82 -0.76 -7.99
N GLU A 272 11.72 -1.70 -8.30
CA GLU A 272 11.56 -3.10 -7.93
C GLU A 272 11.79 -3.34 -6.43
N ILE A 273 12.72 -2.60 -5.81
CA ILE A 273 12.89 -2.62 -4.35
C ILE A 273 11.56 -2.23 -3.67
N PHE A 274 10.96 -1.10 -4.08
CA PHE A 274 9.68 -0.69 -3.51
C PHE A 274 8.54 -1.65 -3.85
N ALA A 275 8.51 -2.20 -5.08
CA ALA A 275 7.55 -3.22 -5.48
C ALA A 275 7.60 -4.43 -4.56
N ALA A 276 8.80 -4.95 -4.27
CA ALA A 276 8.99 -6.10 -3.40
C ALA A 276 8.38 -5.87 -2.00
N PHE A 277 8.56 -4.70 -1.41
CA PHE A 277 7.97 -4.38 -0.11
C PHE A 277 6.46 -4.18 -0.17
N ILE A 278 5.96 -3.36 -1.11
CA ILE A 278 4.56 -2.96 -1.12
C ILE A 278 3.65 -4.12 -1.53
N THR A 279 4.08 -4.99 -2.44
CA THR A 279 3.34 -6.21 -2.80
C THR A 279 3.21 -7.17 -1.61
N ARG A 280 4.14 -7.10 -0.66
CA ARG A 280 4.08 -7.84 0.61
C ARG A 280 3.33 -7.10 1.72
N ASN A 281 2.55 -6.05 1.38
CA ASN A 281 1.75 -5.24 2.32
C ASN A 281 2.57 -4.48 3.36
N TRP A 282 3.78 -4.05 3.00
CA TRP A 282 4.46 -3.01 3.75
C TRP A 282 3.81 -1.67 3.42
N ASP A 283 3.47 -0.93 4.46
CA ASP A 283 2.88 0.39 4.34
C ASP A 283 3.96 1.46 4.60
N GLU A 284 3.90 2.57 3.88
CA GLU A 284 4.79 3.71 4.11
C GLU A 284 4.50 4.36 5.46
N SER A 285 5.53 4.86 6.13
CA SER A 285 5.33 5.67 7.32
C SER A 285 5.00 7.12 6.96
N GLU A 286 4.08 7.72 7.71
CA GLU A 286 3.74 9.13 7.58
C GLU A 286 4.82 10.01 8.24
N ILE A 287 5.10 11.19 7.66
CA ILE A 287 6.01 12.15 8.28
C ILE A 287 5.45 12.58 9.65
N VAL A 288 6.33 12.74 10.63
CA VAL A 288 5.94 13.20 11.97
C VAL A 288 5.44 14.64 11.92
N TYR A 289 4.15 14.82 12.02
CA TYR A 289 3.51 16.11 12.22
C TYR A 289 2.34 16.00 13.21
N ARG A 290 1.84 17.13 13.73
CA ARG A 290 0.83 17.10 14.83
C ARG A 290 -0.42 16.26 14.53
N ALA A 291 -0.87 16.26 13.27
CA ALA A 291 -2.05 15.48 12.89
C ALA A 291 -1.79 13.97 12.87
N SER A 292 -0.61 13.52 12.41
CA SER A 292 -0.24 12.10 12.42
C SER A 292 -0.02 11.58 13.85
N LEU A 293 0.58 12.40 14.71
CA LEU A 293 0.72 12.05 16.12
C LEU A 293 -0.65 11.88 16.81
N GLY A 294 -1.59 12.77 16.53
CA GLY A 294 -2.97 12.66 17.04
C GLY A 294 -3.68 11.39 16.57
N LYS A 295 -3.52 11.00 15.30
CA LYS A 295 -4.06 9.74 14.75
C LYS A 295 -3.45 8.51 15.43
N THR A 296 -2.14 8.52 15.69
CA THR A 296 -1.44 7.44 16.39
C THR A 296 -1.92 7.28 17.82
N ILE A 297 -2.04 8.36 18.57
CA ILE A 297 -2.58 8.34 19.94
C ILE A 297 -4.02 7.81 19.96
N ALA A 298 -4.87 8.28 19.05
CA ALA A 298 -6.24 7.79 18.93
C ALA A 298 -6.31 6.31 18.58
N SER A 299 -5.44 5.82 17.68
CA SER A 299 -5.35 4.40 17.32
C SER A 299 -4.95 3.53 18.50
N SER A 300 -3.95 3.94 19.25
CA SER A 300 -3.46 3.22 20.42
C SER A 300 -4.53 3.16 21.52
N LEU A 301 -5.20 4.29 21.81
CA LEU A 301 -6.27 4.37 22.82
C LEU A 301 -7.52 3.54 22.48
N PHE A 302 -7.84 3.40 21.19
CA PHE A 302 -9.04 2.69 20.75
C PHE A 302 -8.78 1.32 20.13
N GLY A 303 -7.52 0.82 20.20
CA GLY A 303 -7.13 -0.48 19.62
C GLY A 303 -7.34 -0.58 18.11
N ARG A 304 -7.34 0.57 17.41
CA ARG A 304 -7.54 0.61 15.95
C ARG A 304 -6.20 0.54 15.23
N ARG A 305 -6.16 -0.16 14.11
CA ARG A 305 -5.01 -0.20 13.23
C ARG A 305 -4.85 1.13 12.48
N TYR A 306 -3.76 1.86 12.77
CA TYR A 306 -3.34 3.00 11.95
C TYR A 306 -2.08 2.61 11.16
N ARG A 307 -2.25 2.30 9.89
CA ARG A 307 -1.21 1.72 9.03
C ARG A 307 -0.03 2.66 8.76
N TYR A 308 -0.24 3.97 8.81
CA TYR A 308 0.72 5.00 8.42
C TYR A 308 1.33 5.73 9.62
N SER A 309 1.32 5.12 10.80
CA SER A 309 1.82 5.74 12.02
C SER A 309 3.28 6.19 11.87
N PRO A 310 3.60 7.45 12.21
CA PRO A 310 4.94 7.98 12.04
C PRO A 310 5.97 7.24 12.91
N MET A 311 7.18 7.14 12.39
CA MET A 311 8.33 6.60 13.11
C MET A 311 9.23 7.74 13.55
N SER A 312 9.82 7.62 14.77
CA SER A 312 10.84 8.56 15.23
C SER A 312 12.04 8.54 14.29
N PRO A 313 12.62 9.71 13.93
CA PRO A 313 13.80 9.74 13.11
C PRO A 313 15.00 9.11 13.85
N LEU A 314 15.70 8.22 13.17
CA LEU A 314 17.00 7.71 13.54
C LEU A 314 18.00 8.10 12.46
N TYR A 315 19.28 8.17 12.80
CA TYR A 315 20.27 8.79 11.92
C TYR A 315 21.35 7.79 11.52
N PHE A 316 21.68 7.84 10.24
CA PHE A 316 22.84 7.19 9.63
C PHE A 316 23.30 8.06 8.45
N TYR A 317 24.59 8.08 8.14
CA TYR A 317 25.15 9.03 7.18
C TYR A 317 24.78 10.49 7.48
N ASP A 318 24.76 10.89 8.77
CA ASP A 318 24.43 12.24 9.27
C ASP A 318 23.04 12.76 8.87
N ARG A 319 22.13 11.88 8.48
CA ARG A 319 20.75 12.22 8.10
C ARG A 319 19.73 11.24 8.64
N PRO A 320 18.45 11.64 8.75
CA PRO A 320 17.37 10.71 9.08
C PRO A 320 17.18 9.69 7.95
N GLN A 321 16.40 8.65 8.23
CA GLN A 321 16.06 7.64 7.22
C GLN A 321 15.49 8.27 5.94
N ASP A 322 15.92 7.74 4.80
CA ASP A 322 15.42 8.15 3.48
C ASP A 322 14.04 7.54 3.22
N VAL A 323 13.83 6.32 3.72
CA VAL A 323 12.59 5.56 3.56
C VAL A 323 12.21 4.91 4.89
N GLY A 324 10.95 5.05 5.26
CA GLY A 324 10.35 4.36 6.41
C GLY A 324 9.18 3.49 5.95
N LEU A 325 9.26 2.19 6.22
CA LEU A 325 8.21 1.22 5.94
C LEU A 325 7.79 0.50 7.22
N GLN A 326 6.54 0.06 7.27
CA GLN A 326 6.01 -0.66 8.40
C GLN A 326 4.99 -1.71 7.99
N LYS A 327 4.93 -2.78 8.75
CA LYS A 327 3.95 -3.85 8.55
C LYS A 327 3.31 -4.20 9.87
N ALA A 328 2.08 -3.71 10.08
CA ALA A 328 1.34 -3.94 11.32
C ALA A 328 0.66 -5.31 11.30
N ARG A 329 0.63 -6.00 12.45
CA ARG A 329 -0.15 -7.22 12.66
C ARG A 329 -1.62 -6.88 12.91
N GLN A 330 -2.03 -6.77 14.16
CA GLN A 330 -3.42 -6.44 14.56
C GLN A 330 -3.56 -4.99 15.02
N THR A 331 -2.58 -4.48 15.72
CA THR A 331 -2.55 -3.13 16.29
C THR A 331 -1.33 -2.34 15.83
N VAL A 332 -1.33 -1.04 16.07
CA VAL A 332 -0.18 -0.17 15.83
C VAL A 332 0.99 -0.46 16.76
N ASP A 333 0.73 -1.09 17.90
CA ASP A 333 1.73 -1.41 18.94
C ASP A 333 2.45 -2.74 18.66
N GLU A 334 2.01 -3.47 17.63
CA GLU A 334 2.60 -4.74 17.18
C GLU A 334 2.90 -4.68 15.69
N ARG A 335 4.05 -4.15 15.32
CA ARG A 335 4.44 -3.96 13.91
C ARG A 335 5.93 -4.15 13.69
N ASN A 336 6.29 -4.57 12.50
CA ASN A 336 7.65 -4.48 12.03
C ASN A 336 7.90 -3.06 11.52
N HIS A 337 9.03 -2.48 11.93
CA HIS A 337 9.56 -1.20 11.46
C HIS A 337 10.78 -1.41 10.62
N LEU A 338 10.83 -0.78 9.47
CA LEU A 338 11.95 -0.84 8.56
C LEU A 338 12.37 0.58 8.17
N ARG A 339 13.67 0.83 8.20
CA ARG A 339 14.28 2.08 7.76
C ARG A 339 15.38 1.79 6.77
N LEU A 340 15.44 2.57 5.70
CA LEU A 340 16.48 2.45 4.68
C LEU A 340 17.18 3.78 4.47
N TRP A 341 18.47 3.71 4.21
CA TRP A 341 19.33 4.81 3.78
C TRP A 341 20.05 4.42 2.51
N LEU A 342 19.96 5.26 1.47
CA LEU A 342 20.81 5.13 0.30
C LEU A 342 22.26 5.31 0.71
N SER A 343 23.11 4.38 0.36
CA SER A 343 24.57 4.47 0.57
C SER A 343 25.29 5.02 -0.65
N PRO A 344 26.52 5.46 -0.53
CA PRO A 344 27.36 5.80 -1.69
C PRO A 344 27.91 4.55 -2.41
N MET A 345 27.31 3.39 -2.17
CA MET A 345 27.71 2.12 -2.83
C MET A 345 26.73 1.79 -3.95
N ARG A 346 27.27 1.21 -5.00
CA ARG A 346 26.54 0.47 -6.03
C ARG A 346 27.05 -0.97 -6.10
N TYR A 347 26.16 -1.87 -6.39
CA TYR A 347 26.48 -3.26 -6.66
C TYR A 347 26.02 -3.59 -8.07
N GLN A 348 26.97 -3.92 -8.95
CA GLN A 348 26.70 -4.14 -10.38
C GLN A 348 25.91 -2.95 -11.02
N GLY A 349 26.32 -1.72 -10.69
CA GLY A 349 25.65 -0.50 -11.15
C GLY A 349 24.34 -0.14 -10.45
N MET A 350 23.78 -1.01 -9.60
CA MET A 350 22.52 -0.78 -8.88
C MET A 350 22.76 -0.15 -7.51
N PRO A 351 21.86 0.76 -7.05
CA PRO A 351 21.99 1.40 -5.75
C PRO A 351 21.91 0.39 -4.60
N VAL A 352 22.69 0.64 -3.54
CA VAL A 352 22.71 -0.15 -2.32
C VAL A 352 22.09 0.65 -1.19
N TYR A 353 21.02 0.14 -0.59
CA TYR A 353 20.41 0.68 0.61
C TYR A 353 20.86 -0.14 1.83
N VAL A 354 21.30 0.57 2.86
CA VAL A 354 21.58 -0.02 4.17
C VAL A 354 20.42 0.28 5.08
N GLY A 355 20.02 -0.65 5.91
CA GLY A 355 18.82 -0.45 6.70
C GLY A 355 18.77 -1.23 8.01
N GLN A 356 17.67 -0.99 8.68
CA GLN A 356 17.33 -1.60 9.96
C GLN A 356 15.90 -2.11 9.93
N ILE A 357 15.69 -3.28 10.47
CA ILE A 357 14.38 -3.78 10.84
C ILE A 357 14.34 -4.18 12.31
N SER A 358 13.24 -3.82 12.98
CA SER A 358 12.88 -4.31 14.32
C SER A 358 11.38 -4.58 14.40
N ARG A 359 10.98 -5.33 15.41
CA ARG A 359 9.58 -5.66 15.68
C ARG A 359 9.16 -5.05 16.99
N ASP A 360 8.09 -4.26 16.98
CA ASP A 360 7.43 -3.83 18.22
C ASP A 360 6.57 -4.98 18.75
N ILE A 361 6.69 -5.23 20.05
CA ILE A 361 5.94 -6.27 20.76
C ILE A 361 5.02 -5.70 21.85
N GLY A 362 5.01 -4.38 22.02
CA GLY A 362 4.18 -3.69 23.00
C GLY A 362 4.62 -2.26 23.26
N VAL A 363 4.08 -1.67 24.32
CA VAL A 363 4.37 -0.30 24.74
C VAL A 363 4.87 -0.31 26.19
N LYS A 364 5.94 0.46 26.47
CA LYS A 364 6.47 0.66 27.82
C LYS A 364 6.53 2.13 28.22
N LEU A 365 6.61 2.40 29.53
CA LEU A 365 6.90 3.73 30.04
C LEU A 365 8.40 4.03 29.88
N SER A 366 8.72 5.22 29.40
CA SER A 366 10.10 5.68 29.23
C SER A 366 10.19 7.17 29.50
N SER A 367 11.08 7.55 30.41
CA SER A 367 11.40 8.95 30.68
C SER A 367 12.19 9.61 29.54
N LYS A 368 12.73 8.82 28.63
CA LYS A 368 13.45 9.28 27.43
C LYS A 368 12.53 9.64 26.26
N SER A 369 11.24 9.31 26.36
CA SER A 369 10.24 9.67 25.33
C SER A 369 9.51 10.95 25.73
N PRO A 370 9.32 11.90 24.79
CA PRO A 370 8.52 13.11 25.03
C PRO A 370 7.07 12.83 25.45
N THR A 371 6.55 11.65 25.11
CA THR A 371 5.18 11.18 25.45
C THR A 371 5.14 10.31 26.68
N LEU A 372 6.26 10.13 27.40
CA LEU A 372 6.45 9.20 28.51
C LEU A 372 6.17 7.73 28.19
N THR A 373 5.91 7.41 26.93
CA THR A 373 5.72 6.06 26.43
C THR A 373 6.58 5.82 25.19
N THR A 374 7.06 4.60 25.01
CA THR A 374 7.77 4.16 23.81
C THR A 374 7.38 2.73 23.48
N HIS A 375 7.59 2.31 22.24
CA HIS A 375 7.42 0.91 21.88
C HIS A 375 8.56 0.07 22.48
N GLU A 376 8.21 -1.13 22.91
CA GLU A 376 9.16 -2.17 23.28
C GLU A 376 9.45 -3.00 22.05
N ILE A 377 10.73 -3.14 21.72
CA ILE A 377 11.14 -4.00 20.60
C ILE A 377 11.32 -5.43 21.08
N ASP A 378 11.15 -6.37 20.16
CA ASP A 378 11.59 -7.75 20.36
C ASP A 378 13.10 -7.74 20.61
N PRO A 379 13.56 -8.25 21.75
CA PRO A 379 14.99 -8.21 22.08
C PRO A 379 15.82 -9.12 21.16
N ASP A 380 15.25 -10.17 20.56
CA ASP A 380 15.89 -10.91 19.48
C ASP A 380 15.64 -10.18 18.16
N VAL A 381 16.54 -9.24 17.83
CA VAL A 381 16.37 -8.43 16.62
C VAL A 381 16.59 -9.22 15.31
N ASP A 382 17.13 -10.44 15.41
CA ASP A 382 17.29 -11.33 14.27
C ASP A 382 15.96 -11.93 13.83
N GLU A 383 14.99 -12.11 14.74
CA GLU A 383 13.64 -12.58 14.41
C GLU A 383 12.93 -11.67 13.40
N ALA A 384 13.10 -10.36 13.53
CA ALA A 384 12.53 -9.41 12.56
C ALA A 384 13.24 -9.46 11.21
N ARG A 385 14.59 -9.60 11.24
CA ARG A 385 15.42 -9.77 10.04
C ARG A 385 15.06 -11.05 9.29
N ASP A 386 14.97 -12.16 9.99
CA ASP A 386 14.67 -13.47 9.42
C ASP A 386 13.22 -13.53 8.89
N TYR A 387 12.27 -12.86 9.59
CA TYR A 387 10.92 -12.66 9.07
C TYR A 387 10.94 -11.89 7.74
N LEU A 388 11.71 -10.80 7.65
CA LEU A 388 11.81 -10.01 6.42
C LEU A 388 12.37 -10.84 5.27
N LEU A 389 13.39 -11.68 5.55
CA LEU A 389 13.98 -12.57 4.56
C LEU A 389 12.88 -13.45 3.92
N LEU A 390 12.12 -14.14 4.74
CA LEU A 390 11.05 -15.03 4.25
C LEU A 390 9.95 -14.24 3.54
N ASP A 391 9.58 -13.08 4.07
CA ASP A 391 8.53 -12.24 3.50
C ASP A 391 8.92 -11.67 2.13
N LEU A 392 10.17 -11.24 1.94
CA LEU A 392 10.63 -10.73 0.64
C LEU A 392 10.83 -11.85 -0.39
N LEU A 393 11.26 -13.03 0.00
CA LEU A 393 11.33 -14.19 -0.90
C LEU A 393 9.96 -14.50 -1.52
N GLU A 394 8.88 -14.36 -0.75
CA GLU A 394 7.50 -14.52 -1.24
C GLU A 394 7.05 -13.42 -2.23
N SER A 395 7.82 -12.33 -2.37
CA SER A 395 7.57 -11.33 -3.42
C SER A 395 7.94 -11.83 -4.81
N GLN A 396 8.76 -12.88 -4.89
CA GLN A 396 9.36 -13.40 -6.12
C GLN A 396 10.23 -12.35 -6.86
N LYS A 397 10.73 -11.33 -6.14
CA LYS A 397 11.62 -10.29 -6.68
C LYS A 397 13.06 -10.43 -6.18
N VAL A 398 13.32 -11.38 -5.32
CA VAL A 398 14.67 -11.62 -4.75
C VAL A 398 15.43 -12.60 -5.62
N ALA A 399 16.43 -12.10 -6.34
CA ALA A 399 17.30 -12.94 -7.18
C ALA A 399 18.45 -13.59 -6.40
N LYS A 400 18.99 -12.89 -5.37
CA LYS A 400 20.14 -13.38 -4.61
C LYS A 400 20.06 -12.91 -3.16
N ILE A 401 20.48 -13.77 -2.23
CA ILE A 401 20.57 -13.44 -0.80
C ILE A 401 21.94 -13.77 -0.24
N GLY A 402 22.28 -13.14 0.88
CA GLY A 402 23.48 -13.50 1.63
C GLY A 402 23.48 -12.92 3.03
N PHE A 403 24.47 -13.35 3.80
CA PHE A 403 24.70 -12.87 5.15
C PHE A 403 26.12 -12.37 5.30
N VAL A 404 26.26 -11.20 5.92
CA VAL A 404 27.56 -10.54 6.10
C VAL A 404 27.69 -10.04 7.53
N GLY A 405 28.90 -10.12 8.09
CA GLY A 405 29.21 -9.60 9.41
C GLY A 405 29.18 -8.07 9.51
N GLY A 406 29.68 -7.54 10.62
CA GLY A 406 29.87 -6.10 10.85
C GLY A 406 28.92 -5.48 11.89
N VAL A 407 27.84 -6.14 12.29
CA VAL A 407 27.01 -5.69 13.40
C VAL A 407 27.69 -5.99 14.75
N GLY A 408 28.37 -7.12 14.84
CA GLY A 408 28.92 -7.66 16.07
C GLY A 408 27.85 -8.35 16.93
N SER A 409 28.14 -9.54 17.43
CA SER A 409 27.20 -10.35 18.20
C SER A 409 26.91 -9.79 19.59
N ALA A 410 25.77 -10.12 20.12
CA ALA A 410 25.35 -9.93 21.52
C ALA A 410 24.48 -11.11 21.94
N THR A 411 24.49 -11.47 23.21
CA THR A 411 23.75 -12.62 23.73
C THR A 411 22.72 -12.18 24.77
N PRO A 412 21.70 -13.01 25.08
CA PRO A 412 20.77 -12.72 26.17
C PRO A 412 21.43 -12.45 27.52
N ASP A 413 22.57 -13.12 27.80
CA ASP A 413 23.33 -12.94 29.06
C ASP A 413 24.18 -11.66 29.04
N ASN A 414 24.49 -11.10 27.86
CA ASN A 414 25.23 -9.86 27.68
C ASN A 414 24.59 -9.02 26.57
N PRO A 415 23.39 -8.48 26.77
CA PRO A 415 22.65 -7.72 25.76
C PRO A 415 23.26 -6.35 25.52
N ARG A 416 23.00 -5.79 24.35
CA ARG A 416 23.20 -4.37 24.08
C ARG A 416 21.90 -3.61 24.36
N TYR A 417 22.00 -2.28 24.42
CA TYR A 417 20.86 -1.41 24.71
C TYR A 417 20.74 -0.36 23.63
N ASN A 418 19.50 -0.11 23.18
CA ASN A 418 19.21 0.96 22.24
C ASN A 418 18.96 2.31 22.95
N LEU A 419 18.61 3.36 22.20
CA LEU A 419 18.37 4.71 22.73
C LEU A 419 17.22 4.81 23.75
N THR A 420 16.31 3.85 23.78
CA THR A 420 15.17 3.80 24.71
C THR A 420 15.40 2.82 25.87
N ASP A 421 16.65 2.38 26.06
CA ASP A 421 17.06 1.38 27.06
C ASP A 421 16.35 0.02 26.90
N SER A 422 15.92 -0.33 25.68
CA SER A 422 15.49 -1.69 25.38
C SER A 422 16.70 -2.58 25.16
N PRO A 423 16.81 -3.71 25.87
CA PRO A 423 17.86 -4.68 25.63
C PRO A 423 17.65 -5.38 24.30
N TYR A 424 18.72 -5.72 23.60
CA TYR A 424 18.68 -6.58 22.42
C TYR A 424 19.91 -7.45 22.27
N TRP A 425 19.74 -8.55 21.56
CA TRP A 425 20.81 -9.46 21.16
C TRP A 425 20.69 -9.82 19.68
N THR A 426 21.77 -10.29 19.09
CA THR A 426 21.91 -10.58 17.67
C THR A 426 23.09 -11.51 17.42
N ASP A 427 23.04 -12.31 16.35
CA ASP A 427 24.16 -13.09 15.83
C ASP A 427 25.25 -12.21 15.19
N GLY A 428 24.97 -10.94 14.97
CA GLY A 428 25.92 -9.96 14.42
C GLY A 428 25.92 -9.88 12.89
N LEU A 429 24.93 -10.48 12.22
CA LEU A 429 24.85 -10.50 10.77
C LEU A 429 23.85 -9.48 10.22
N ARG A 430 24.14 -9.02 9.00
CA ARG A 430 23.22 -8.33 8.10
C ARG A 430 22.76 -9.31 7.02
N VAL A 431 21.47 -9.31 6.71
CA VAL A 431 20.98 -9.99 5.50
C VAL A 431 21.09 -9.03 4.32
N VAL A 432 21.50 -9.55 3.18
CA VAL A 432 21.63 -8.82 1.90
C VAL A 432 20.66 -9.40 0.90
N PHE A 433 19.89 -8.53 0.25
CA PHE A 433 18.95 -8.86 -0.81
C PHE A 433 19.38 -8.21 -2.11
N VAL A 434 19.47 -9.00 -3.18
CA VAL A 434 19.56 -8.49 -4.55
C VAL A 434 18.18 -8.63 -5.18
N ILE A 435 17.56 -7.49 -5.49
CA ILE A 435 16.24 -7.41 -6.10
C ILE A 435 16.39 -7.34 -7.62
N SER A 436 15.55 -8.08 -8.34
CA SER A 436 15.54 -8.19 -9.80
C SER A 436 14.25 -7.61 -10.39
N GLU A 437 14.33 -7.15 -11.63
CA GLU A 437 13.17 -6.84 -12.46
C GLU A 437 12.38 -8.11 -12.82
N GLU A 438 13.11 -9.21 -13.01
CA GLU A 438 12.52 -10.49 -13.38
C GLU A 438 11.97 -11.22 -12.14
N THR A 439 10.94 -12.04 -12.37
CA THR A 439 10.38 -12.90 -11.33
C THR A 439 11.31 -14.09 -11.11
N THR A 440 11.73 -14.32 -9.87
CA THR A 440 12.61 -15.41 -9.46
C THR A 440 11.83 -16.42 -8.62
N ALA A 441 11.81 -17.68 -9.02
CA ALA A 441 11.23 -18.75 -8.22
C ALA A 441 12.11 -19.08 -7.00
N LEU A 442 11.54 -19.63 -5.93
CA LEU A 442 12.30 -19.90 -4.69
C LEU A 442 13.49 -20.82 -4.89
N ASP A 443 13.41 -21.75 -5.81
CA ASP A 443 14.47 -22.71 -6.17
C ASP A 443 15.52 -22.12 -7.13
N GLU A 444 15.29 -20.93 -7.64
CA GLU A 444 16.20 -20.18 -8.50
C GLU A 444 16.97 -19.10 -7.75
N VAL A 445 16.63 -18.82 -6.50
CA VAL A 445 17.29 -17.81 -5.68
C VAL A 445 18.75 -18.19 -5.43
N GLU A 446 19.65 -17.34 -5.86
CA GLU A 446 21.08 -17.53 -5.61
C GLU A 446 21.47 -17.19 -4.16
N ILE A 447 22.56 -17.76 -3.67
CA ILE A 447 23.09 -17.49 -2.34
C ILE A 447 24.55 -17.07 -2.47
N PHE A 448 24.89 -15.90 -1.87
CA PHE A 448 26.29 -15.47 -1.79
C PHE A 448 27.11 -16.48 -0.96
N ASP A 449 28.27 -16.85 -1.45
CA ASP A 449 29.17 -17.74 -0.72
C ASP A 449 30.05 -16.97 0.31
N TRP A 450 29.41 -16.22 1.18
CA TRP A 450 30.10 -15.37 2.17
C TRP A 450 30.16 -16.03 3.54
N LYS A 451 29.03 -16.14 4.21
CA LYS A 451 28.91 -16.73 5.55
C LYS A 451 27.72 -17.67 5.60
N ARG A 452 27.94 -18.87 6.11
CA ARG A 452 26.87 -19.87 6.18
C ARG A 452 26.08 -19.71 7.47
N LEU A 453 24.76 -19.67 7.36
CA LEU A 453 23.83 -19.56 8.49
C LEU A 453 23.90 -20.75 9.45
N TYR A 454 24.37 -21.92 8.97
CA TYR A 454 24.42 -23.14 9.78
C TYR A 454 25.36 -23.03 11.00
N GLN A 455 26.26 -22.05 11.00
CA GLN A 455 27.14 -21.79 12.16
C GLN A 455 26.43 -21.07 13.32
N LYS A 456 25.16 -20.63 13.16
CA LYS A 456 24.38 -20.04 14.25
C LYS A 456 23.96 -21.09 15.31
N TYR A 457 23.93 -22.37 14.94
CA TYR A 457 23.38 -23.46 15.75
C TYR A 457 24.40 -24.54 16.14
N GLU A 458 25.68 -24.35 15.79
CA GLU A 458 26.81 -25.12 16.31
C GLU A 458 27.40 -24.46 17.56
#